data_775d0f94f44ac2ca3547b674bd987947
#
_entry.id   775d0f94f44ac2ca3547b674bd987947
#
_cell.length_a   1.000
_cell.length_b   1.000
_cell.length_c   1.000
_cell.angle_alpha   90.00
_cell.angle_beta   90.00
_cell.angle_gamma   90.00
#
_symmetry.space_group_name_H-M   'P 1'
#
loop_
_entity.id
_entity.type
_entity.pdbx_description
1 polymer ?
#
loop_
_entity_poly.entity_id
_entity_poly.type
_entity_poly.pdbx_seq_one_letter_code
_entity_poly.pdbx_strand_id
1 'polypeptide(L)'
;MHATLDRRILLLSLGALAVLRPGAARAAANVVVGSKIDTEGAVLGNIIALLLEKGGIPVTRRIQLGPTKIVRTALLAGEIDIYPEYTGNAGYFFNIDSDPLWKNAKAAYEKARDLDAANGLVWLAPAPADNTWGIAVRGDVAASQKLATLEDFARWTNGGGDVKLAASAEFVESAAALPAFQAAYGFKLSGDQLLVLSGGDTTATIKAAAEGTSGVNTAMVYGTDGAISALGLKVMEDTKHVQPVYQPAPVVRKATLDAYPKIAEILAPAFAGLTLPVLQKLNAQVQLEGLDARAVAEAYLREKGLLG
;
A
#
# COMPACT_ATOMS: atom_id res chain seq x y z
N MET A 1 -71.27 56.67 -36.16
CA MET A 1 -70.34 57.70 -35.63
C MET A 1 -69.45 57.00 -34.64
N HIS A 2 -68.23 56.81 -35.07
CA HIS A 2 -67.25 55.98 -34.33
C HIS A 2 -66.43 56.84 -33.38
N ALA A 3 -66.34 56.43 -32.11
CA ALA A 3 -65.40 56.99 -31.12
C ALA A 3 -64.27 56.05 -30.95
N THR A 4 -63.08 56.52 -31.31
CA THR A 4 -61.79 55.81 -31.10
C THR A 4 -61.28 56.02 -29.67
N LEU A 5 -61.05 54.91 -28.94
CA LEU A 5 -60.42 54.95 -27.65
C LEU A 5 -58.89 54.92 -27.82
N ASP A 6 -58.26 55.94 -27.25
CA ASP A 6 -56.83 56.12 -27.21
C ASP A 6 -56.23 55.31 -26.08
N ARG A 7 -55.29 54.37 -26.39
CA ARG A 7 -54.59 53.54 -25.45
C ARG A 7 -53.30 54.22 -24.99
N ARG A 8 -53.31 54.86 -23.85
CA ARG A 8 -52.10 55.34 -23.22
C ARG A 8 -51.55 54.23 -22.29
N ILE A 9 -50.41 53.72 -22.71
CA ILE A 9 -49.66 52.68 -22.06
C ILE A 9 -49.08 53.20 -20.73
N LEU A 10 -49.46 52.56 -19.64
CA LEU A 10 -48.86 52.75 -18.30
C LEU A 10 -47.66 51.82 -18.17
N LEU A 11 -46.44 52.34 -18.29
CA LEU A 11 -45.20 51.64 -18.02
C LEU A 11 -45.01 51.54 -16.50
N LEU A 12 -45.36 50.38 -15.92
CA LEU A 12 -44.97 50.00 -14.59
C LEU A 12 -43.55 49.40 -14.65
N SER A 13 -42.57 50.13 -14.15
CA SER A 13 -41.20 49.66 -13.90
C SER A 13 -41.18 48.69 -12.72
N LEU A 14 -41.22 47.37 -13.00
CA LEU A 14 -40.88 46.37 -12.01
C LEU A 14 -39.36 46.38 -11.77
N GLY A 15 -38.94 46.99 -10.67
CA GLY A 15 -37.59 46.82 -10.18
C GLY A 15 -37.36 45.36 -9.76
N ALA A 16 -36.55 44.64 -10.55
CA ALA A 16 -36.10 43.30 -10.18
C ALA A 16 -35.12 43.41 -9.00
N LEU A 17 -35.61 43.15 -7.77
CA LEU A 17 -34.74 42.85 -6.64
C LEU A 17 -34.04 41.52 -6.95
N ALA A 18 -32.78 41.60 -7.38
CA ALA A 18 -31.89 40.44 -7.43
C ALA A 18 -31.62 39.99 -5.99
N VAL A 19 -32.41 39.03 -5.52
CA VAL A 19 -32.10 38.30 -4.30
C VAL A 19 -30.84 37.51 -4.57
N LEU A 20 -29.68 38.05 -4.13
CA LEU A 20 -28.44 37.30 -3.98
C LEU A 20 -28.72 36.13 -3.01
N ARG A 21 -29.07 34.98 -3.56
CA ARG A 21 -29.06 33.73 -2.78
C ARG A 21 -27.62 33.53 -2.33
N PRO A 22 -27.36 33.48 -1.01
CA PRO A 22 -26.06 33.05 -0.56
C PRO A 22 -25.85 31.67 -1.20
N GLY A 23 -24.76 31.53 -1.99
CA GLY A 23 -24.42 30.26 -2.62
C GLY A 23 -24.46 29.20 -1.52
N ALA A 24 -25.37 28.24 -1.66
CA ALA A 24 -25.35 27.07 -0.78
C ALA A 24 -23.95 26.50 -0.89
N ALA A 25 -23.17 26.61 0.18
CA ALA A 25 -21.88 25.97 0.28
C ALA A 25 -22.16 24.49 -0.03
N ARG A 26 -21.74 24.06 -1.23
CA ARG A 26 -21.89 22.65 -1.63
C ARG A 26 -21.16 21.87 -0.55
N ALA A 27 -21.90 21.08 0.24
CA ALA A 27 -21.30 20.22 1.22
C ALA A 27 -20.17 19.49 0.51
N ALA A 28 -18.95 19.67 1.02
CA ALA A 28 -17.79 19.05 0.39
C ALA A 28 -18.03 17.55 0.35
N ALA A 29 -17.85 16.94 -0.82
CA ALA A 29 -18.08 15.51 -0.99
C ALA A 29 -17.15 14.75 -0.05
N ASN A 30 -17.62 13.62 0.51
CA ASN A 30 -16.80 12.78 1.34
C ASN A 30 -15.53 12.36 0.58
N VAL A 31 -14.39 12.36 1.27
CA VAL A 31 -13.14 11.79 0.75
C VAL A 31 -13.25 10.27 0.80
N VAL A 32 -13.16 9.62 -0.34
CA VAL A 32 -13.24 8.16 -0.43
C VAL A 32 -11.84 7.58 -0.22
N VAL A 33 -11.64 6.92 0.92
CA VAL A 33 -10.38 6.26 1.27
C VAL A 33 -10.43 4.80 0.86
N GLY A 34 -9.54 4.39 -0.05
CA GLY A 34 -9.37 3.01 -0.47
C GLY A 34 -8.18 2.33 0.18
N SER A 35 -8.08 1.01 0.01
CA SER A 35 -6.86 0.27 0.28
C SER A 35 -6.78 -1.01 -0.55
N LYS A 36 -5.58 -1.59 -0.63
CA LYS A 36 -5.37 -2.93 -1.17
C LYS A 36 -6.02 -3.98 -0.27
N ILE A 37 -6.16 -5.19 -0.80
CA ILE A 37 -6.85 -6.29 -0.13
C ILE A 37 -6.06 -6.88 1.04
N ASP A 38 -4.74 -6.67 1.08
CA ASP A 38 -3.85 -7.22 2.10
C ASP A 38 -4.03 -6.56 3.48
N THR A 39 -3.48 -7.22 4.50
CA THR A 39 -3.56 -6.79 5.90
C THR A 39 -2.98 -5.39 6.11
N GLU A 40 -1.79 -5.12 5.58
CA GLU A 40 -1.13 -3.83 5.74
C GLU A 40 -1.92 -2.72 5.05
N GLY A 41 -2.44 -2.97 3.85
CA GLY A 41 -3.34 -2.07 3.15
C GLY A 41 -4.56 -1.69 3.99
N ALA A 42 -5.16 -2.66 4.69
CA ALA A 42 -6.29 -2.42 5.57
C ALA A 42 -5.91 -1.55 6.79
N VAL A 43 -4.77 -1.81 7.43
CA VAL A 43 -4.28 -1.00 8.57
C VAL A 43 -3.98 0.43 8.12
N LEU A 44 -3.19 0.60 7.06
CA LEU A 44 -2.80 1.92 6.53
C LEU A 44 -4.00 2.72 6.03
N GLY A 45 -4.94 2.08 5.33
CA GLY A 45 -6.17 2.72 4.89
C GLY A 45 -7.03 3.22 6.05
N ASN A 46 -7.12 2.46 7.15
CA ASN A 46 -7.82 2.90 8.35
C ASN A 46 -7.08 4.01 9.10
N ILE A 47 -5.74 4.01 9.13
CA ILE A 47 -4.94 5.13 9.65
C ILE A 47 -5.29 6.43 8.90
N ILE A 48 -5.30 6.39 7.56
CA ILE A 48 -5.69 7.53 6.74
C ILE A 48 -7.11 7.99 7.09
N ALA A 49 -8.08 7.08 7.08
CA ALA A 49 -9.48 7.40 7.31
C ALA A 49 -9.72 8.02 8.69
N LEU A 50 -9.17 7.44 9.75
CA LEU A 50 -9.32 7.92 11.13
C LEU A 50 -8.73 9.32 11.32
N LEU A 51 -7.58 9.59 10.73
CA LEU A 51 -6.93 10.90 10.82
C LEU A 51 -7.69 11.98 10.05
N LEU A 52 -8.21 11.66 8.87
CA LEU A 52 -9.04 12.61 8.11
C LEU A 52 -10.34 12.93 8.86
N GLU A 53 -11.01 11.93 9.44
CA GLU A 53 -12.20 12.13 10.27
C GLU A 53 -11.90 13.01 11.50
N LYS A 54 -10.79 12.75 12.20
CA LYS A 54 -10.35 13.62 13.30
C LYS A 54 -10.09 15.06 12.84
N GLY A 55 -9.56 15.21 11.63
CA GLY A 55 -9.34 16.51 10.98
C GLY A 55 -10.62 17.23 10.52
N GLY A 56 -11.80 16.63 10.77
CA GLY A 56 -13.09 17.20 10.36
C GLY A 56 -13.41 16.99 8.87
N ILE A 57 -12.67 16.12 8.19
CA ILE A 57 -12.90 15.77 6.78
C ILE A 57 -13.86 14.58 6.73
N PRO A 58 -15.02 14.68 6.07
CA PRO A 58 -15.96 13.57 5.97
C PRO A 58 -15.37 12.46 5.09
N VAL A 59 -15.42 11.21 5.55
CA VAL A 59 -14.79 10.04 4.91
C VAL A 59 -15.82 8.99 4.52
N THR A 60 -15.61 8.37 3.38
CA THR A 60 -16.22 7.10 2.99
C THR A 60 -15.10 6.06 2.83
N ARG A 61 -15.24 4.90 3.50
CA ARG A 61 -14.24 3.83 3.45
C ARG A 61 -14.56 2.82 2.35
N ARG A 62 -13.54 2.50 1.56
CA ARG A 62 -13.50 1.36 0.61
C ARG A 62 -12.24 0.54 0.88
N ILE A 63 -12.10 0.10 2.12
CA ILE A 63 -10.95 -0.67 2.59
C ILE A 63 -11.01 -2.08 2.01
N GLN A 64 -9.83 -2.62 1.66
CA GLN A 64 -9.67 -3.94 1.02
C GLN A 64 -10.44 -4.07 -0.31
N LEU A 65 -10.39 -3.02 -1.13
CA LEU A 65 -11.10 -2.94 -2.40
C LEU A 65 -10.64 -4.01 -3.42
N GLY A 66 -9.35 -4.38 -3.40
CA GLY A 66 -8.80 -5.38 -4.31
C GLY A 66 -7.28 -5.32 -4.42
N PRO A 67 -6.69 -6.10 -5.33
CA PRO A 67 -5.25 -6.07 -5.59
C PRO A 67 -4.81 -4.74 -6.22
N THR A 68 -3.50 -4.50 -6.26
CA THR A 68 -2.84 -3.26 -6.70
C THR A 68 -3.46 -2.64 -7.96
N LYS A 69 -3.65 -3.42 -9.02
CA LYS A 69 -4.20 -2.93 -10.30
C LYS A 69 -5.62 -2.41 -10.17
N ILE A 70 -6.46 -3.07 -9.36
CA ILE A 70 -7.86 -2.66 -9.15
C ILE A 70 -7.92 -1.33 -8.39
N VAL A 71 -7.17 -1.22 -7.29
CA VAL A 71 -7.16 0.00 -6.48
C VAL A 71 -6.57 1.18 -7.25
N ARG A 72 -5.50 0.95 -8.02
CA ARG A 72 -4.91 1.94 -8.91
C ARG A 72 -5.91 2.46 -9.96
N THR A 73 -6.65 1.55 -10.60
CA THR A 73 -7.69 1.91 -11.58
C THR A 73 -8.81 2.73 -10.93
N ALA A 74 -9.26 2.35 -9.75
CA ALA A 74 -10.28 3.08 -9.00
C ALA A 74 -9.85 4.51 -8.65
N LEU A 75 -8.58 4.72 -8.27
CA LEU A 75 -8.02 6.05 -8.00
C LEU A 75 -8.00 6.90 -9.28
N LEU A 76 -7.50 6.36 -10.39
CA LEU A 76 -7.45 7.06 -11.67
C LEU A 76 -8.84 7.41 -12.21
N ALA A 77 -9.81 6.52 -12.00
CA ALA A 77 -11.22 6.75 -12.38
C ALA A 77 -11.96 7.72 -11.45
N GLY A 78 -11.37 8.05 -10.28
CA GLY A 78 -12.01 8.90 -9.26
C GLY A 78 -13.08 8.20 -8.44
N GLU A 79 -13.07 6.87 -8.41
CA GLU A 79 -13.95 6.06 -7.54
C GLU A 79 -13.46 6.05 -6.09
N ILE A 80 -12.17 6.26 -5.88
CA ILE A 80 -11.53 6.57 -4.61
C ILE A 80 -10.69 7.84 -4.76
N ASP A 81 -10.42 8.53 -3.66
CA ASP A 81 -9.70 9.80 -3.64
C ASP A 81 -8.28 9.69 -3.11
N ILE A 82 -8.03 8.72 -2.24
CA ILE A 82 -6.76 8.49 -1.58
C ILE A 82 -6.62 7.01 -1.17
N TYR A 83 -5.43 6.47 -1.28
CA TYR A 83 -5.07 5.16 -0.73
C TYR A 83 -3.58 5.07 -0.40
N PRO A 84 -3.14 4.13 0.46
CA PRO A 84 -1.73 3.82 0.65
C PRO A 84 -1.20 3.01 -0.54
N GLU A 85 -0.15 3.52 -1.20
CA GLU A 85 0.57 2.85 -2.28
C GLU A 85 2.06 2.77 -1.95
N TYR A 86 2.82 1.96 -2.64
CA TYR A 86 4.23 1.70 -2.40
C TYR A 86 5.09 2.25 -3.53
N THR A 87 6.19 2.93 -3.19
CA THR A 87 7.03 3.66 -4.16
C THR A 87 7.50 2.81 -5.33
N GLY A 88 7.92 1.57 -5.09
CA GLY A 88 8.38 0.64 -6.13
C GLY A 88 7.32 0.26 -7.16
N ASN A 89 6.03 0.29 -6.78
CA ASN A 89 4.95 -0.03 -7.72
C ASN A 89 4.81 0.98 -8.87
N ALA A 90 5.35 2.19 -8.71
CA ALA A 90 5.40 3.14 -9.82
C ALA A 90 6.23 2.59 -10.99
N GLY A 91 7.30 1.87 -10.72
CA GLY A 91 8.06 1.16 -11.77
C GLY A 91 7.17 0.26 -12.62
N TYR A 92 6.35 -0.54 -11.98
CA TYR A 92 5.38 -1.41 -12.63
C TYR A 92 4.29 -0.63 -13.39
N PHE A 93 3.72 0.43 -12.79
CA PHE A 93 2.66 1.22 -13.44
C PHE A 93 3.11 1.89 -14.74
N PHE A 94 4.38 2.25 -14.83
CA PHE A 94 4.95 2.95 -15.96
C PHE A 94 5.86 2.07 -16.84
N ASN A 95 5.89 0.74 -16.61
CA ASN A 95 6.71 -0.24 -17.35
C ASN A 95 8.21 0.11 -17.35
N ILE A 96 8.73 0.56 -16.24
CA ILE A 96 10.16 0.89 -16.01
C ILE A 96 10.67 0.25 -14.72
N ASP A 97 10.11 -0.87 -14.30
CA ASP A 97 10.44 -1.60 -13.08
C ASP A 97 11.86 -2.18 -13.06
N SER A 98 12.48 -2.35 -14.23
CA SER A 98 13.88 -2.78 -14.36
C SER A 98 14.91 -1.68 -14.09
N ASP A 99 14.51 -0.42 -13.94
CA ASP A 99 15.46 0.69 -13.71
C ASP A 99 16.06 0.58 -12.30
N PRO A 100 17.41 0.59 -12.18
CA PRO A 100 18.10 0.54 -10.89
C PRO A 100 17.72 1.63 -9.89
N LEU A 101 17.16 2.75 -10.34
CA LEU A 101 16.73 3.84 -9.48
C LEU A 101 15.72 3.36 -8.40
N TRP A 102 14.90 2.33 -8.70
CA TRP A 102 13.92 1.80 -7.78
C TRP A 102 14.53 1.14 -6.53
N LYS A 103 15.83 0.86 -6.55
CA LYS A 103 16.58 0.33 -5.41
C LYS A 103 17.04 1.41 -4.42
N ASN A 104 16.79 2.67 -4.73
CA ASN A 104 17.11 3.81 -3.86
C ASN A 104 15.79 4.48 -3.40
N ALA A 105 15.54 4.48 -2.11
CA ALA A 105 14.29 4.97 -1.51
C ALA A 105 13.93 6.40 -1.94
N LYS A 106 14.90 7.33 -1.89
CA LYS A 106 14.69 8.72 -2.27
C LYS A 106 14.41 8.86 -3.76
N ALA A 107 15.23 8.24 -4.61
CA ALA A 107 15.07 8.30 -6.06
C ALA A 107 13.74 7.66 -6.50
N ALA A 108 13.36 6.52 -5.92
CA ALA A 108 12.09 5.84 -6.17
C ALA A 108 10.89 6.72 -5.83
N TYR A 109 10.90 7.36 -4.65
CA TYR A 109 9.84 8.27 -4.25
C TYR A 109 9.73 9.49 -5.18
N GLU A 110 10.86 10.18 -5.45
CA GLU A 110 10.88 11.34 -6.34
C GLU A 110 10.38 10.98 -7.74
N LYS A 111 10.82 9.84 -8.28
CA LYS A 111 10.39 9.37 -9.58
C LYS A 111 8.90 9.00 -9.62
N ALA A 112 8.39 8.30 -8.61
CA ALA A 112 6.97 7.96 -8.51
C ALA A 112 6.10 9.22 -8.49
N ARG A 113 6.46 10.20 -7.66
CA ARG A 113 5.80 11.51 -7.56
C ARG A 113 5.77 12.23 -8.91
N ASP A 114 6.91 12.31 -9.58
CA ASP A 114 7.04 13.08 -10.81
C ASP A 114 6.27 12.43 -11.98
N LEU A 115 6.29 11.10 -12.07
CA LEU A 115 5.52 10.37 -13.07
C LEU A 115 4.01 10.52 -12.86
N ASP A 116 3.54 10.45 -11.63
CA ASP A 116 2.11 10.51 -11.32
C ASP A 116 1.51 11.93 -11.33
N ALA A 117 2.35 12.96 -11.31
CA ALA A 117 1.90 14.33 -11.46
C ALA A 117 1.11 14.54 -12.75
N ALA A 118 1.50 13.89 -13.85
CA ALA A 118 0.80 13.93 -15.14
C ALA A 118 -0.60 13.28 -15.07
N ASN A 119 -0.81 12.35 -14.14
CA ASN A 119 -2.10 11.69 -13.88
C ASN A 119 -2.97 12.47 -12.88
N GLY A 120 -2.53 13.66 -12.44
CA GLY A 120 -3.22 14.42 -11.40
C GLY A 120 -3.19 13.76 -10.02
N LEU A 121 -2.18 12.95 -9.73
CA LEU A 121 -1.96 12.29 -8.45
C LEU A 121 -0.78 12.91 -7.71
N VAL A 122 -0.90 12.98 -6.39
CA VAL A 122 0.13 13.53 -5.50
C VAL A 122 0.55 12.46 -4.51
N TRP A 123 1.82 12.10 -4.53
CA TRP A 123 2.44 11.24 -3.52
C TRP A 123 2.82 12.11 -2.32
N LEU A 124 2.26 11.80 -1.16
CA LEU A 124 2.66 12.42 0.10
C LEU A 124 3.93 11.74 0.65
N ALA A 125 4.45 12.26 1.76
CA ALA A 125 5.67 11.74 2.36
C ALA A 125 5.53 10.24 2.72
N PRO A 126 6.48 9.40 2.30
CA PRO A 126 6.43 7.96 2.57
C PRO A 126 6.80 7.66 4.03
N ALA A 127 6.35 6.50 4.50
CA ALA A 127 6.85 5.91 5.73
C ALA A 127 8.29 5.37 5.54
N PRO A 128 9.12 5.33 6.59
CA PRO A 128 10.49 4.82 6.47
C PRO A 128 10.58 3.29 6.37
N ALA A 129 9.50 2.54 6.55
CA ALA A 129 9.47 1.09 6.39
C ALA A 129 9.56 0.68 4.92
N ASP A 130 10.15 -0.48 4.67
CA ASP A 130 10.24 -1.07 3.33
C ASP A 130 9.50 -2.42 3.31
N ASN A 131 8.44 -2.49 2.50
CA ASN A 131 7.63 -3.69 2.29
C ASN A 131 8.12 -4.45 1.05
N THR A 132 9.42 -4.72 0.97
CA THR A 132 9.99 -5.41 -0.18
C THR A 132 9.80 -6.93 -0.07
N TRP A 133 9.81 -7.62 -1.21
CA TRP A 133 9.84 -9.08 -1.24
C TRP A 133 11.12 -9.65 -0.65
N GLY A 134 10.96 -10.75 0.08
CA GLY A 134 12.07 -11.50 0.64
C GLY A 134 11.82 -13.02 0.64
N ILE A 135 12.88 -13.76 0.99
CA ILE A 135 12.83 -15.17 1.26
C ILE A 135 13.15 -15.38 2.73
N ALA A 136 12.27 -16.04 3.48
CA ALA A 136 12.49 -16.43 4.86
C ALA A 136 12.60 -17.95 4.99
N VAL A 137 13.49 -18.40 5.85
CA VAL A 137 13.71 -19.82 6.13
C VAL A 137 13.26 -20.10 7.56
N ARG A 138 12.67 -21.27 7.80
CA ARG A 138 12.32 -21.71 9.16
C ARG A 138 13.54 -21.69 10.08
N GLY A 139 13.39 -21.17 11.29
CA GLY A 139 14.51 -20.81 12.15
C GLY A 139 15.43 -21.99 12.54
N ASP A 140 14.87 -23.20 12.78
CA ASP A 140 15.63 -24.40 13.05
C ASP A 140 16.51 -24.82 11.85
N VAL A 141 15.97 -24.70 10.62
CA VAL A 141 16.70 -24.96 9.37
C VAL A 141 17.76 -23.89 9.17
N ALA A 142 17.41 -22.60 9.33
CA ALA A 142 18.36 -21.51 9.18
C ALA A 142 19.55 -21.65 10.17
N ALA A 143 19.27 -22.07 11.41
CA ALA A 143 20.30 -22.28 12.42
C ALA A 143 21.19 -23.50 12.08
N SER A 144 20.60 -24.65 11.74
CA SER A 144 21.35 -25.88 11.46
C SER A 144 22.20 -25.78 10.20
N GLN A 145 21.71 -25.05 9.17
CA GLN A 145 22.41 -24.83 7.89
C GLN A 145 23.27 -23.55 7.90
N LYS A 146 23.27 -22.78 9.01
CA LYS A 146 24.01 -21.51 9.18
C LYS A 146 23.67 -20.49 8.11
N LEU A 147 22.37 -20.34 7.83
CA LEU A 147 21.87 -19.41 6.83
C LEU A 147 21.61 -18.03 7.45
N ALA A 148 22.10 -16.98 6.80
CA ALA A 148 21.87 -15.59 7.16
C ALA A 148 21.56 -14.71 5.95
N THR A 149 22.16 -15.01 4.81
CA THR A 149 22.08 -14.20 3.58
C THR A 149 21.54 -15.03 2.42
N LEU A 150 21.19 -14.38 1.33
CA LEU A 150 20.80 -15.07 0.10
C LEU A 150 21.96 -15.79 -0.58
N GLU A 151 23.23 -15.41 -0.32
CA GLU A 151 24.41 -16.20 -0.68
C GLU A 151 24.45 -17.55 0.06
N ASP A 152 24.15 -17.53 1.37
CA ASP A 152 24.09 -18.76 2.15
C ASP A 152 22.97 -19.67 1.65
N PHE A 153 21.80 -19.08 1.36
CA PHE A 153 20.67 -19.80 0.81
C PHE A 153 21.00 -20.43 -0.56
N ALA A 154 21.65 -19.65 -1.45
CA ALA A 154 22.08 -20.15 -2.75
C ALA A 154 23.08 -21.30 -2.62
N ARG A 155 24.06 -21.19 -1.71
CA ARG A 155 25.03 -22.25 -1.43
C ARG A 155 24.34 -23.53 -0.93
N TRP A 156 23.39 -23.39 -0.01
CA TRP A 156 22.60 -24.50 0.52
C TRP A 156 21.77 -25.17 -0.57
N THR A 157 21.05 -24.40 -1.39
CA THR A 157 20.23 -24.91 -2.50
C THR A 157 21.08 -25.67 -3.53
N ASN A 158 22.21 -25.08 -3.97
CA ASN A 158 23.08 -25.67 -4.97
C ASN A 158 23.85 -26.90 -4.44
N GLY A 159 24.03 -26.98 -3.13
CA GLY A 159 24.65 -28.12 -2.44
C GLY A 159 23.70 -29.33 -2.25
N GLY A 160 22.50 -29.29 -2.82
CA GLY A 160 21.51 -30.36 -2.67
C GLY A 160 20.71 -30.26 -1.38
N GLY A 161 20.62 -29.06 -0.79
CA GLY A 161 19.79 -28.82 0.39
C GLY A 161 18.32 -29.10 0.13
N ASP A 162 17.65 -29.63 1.16
CA ASP A 162 16.22 -29.92 1.10
C ASP A 162 15.40 -28.62 1.23
N VAL A 163 15.35 -27.84 0.13
CA VAL A 163 14.63 -26.56 0.04
C VAL A 163 13.26 -26.78 -0.55
N LYS A 164 12.22 -26.30 0.15
CA LYS A 164 10.87 -26.19 -0.42
C LYS A 164 10.24 -24.87 -0.04
N LEU A 165 10.00 -24.03 -1.05
CA LEU A 165 9.50 -22.66 -0.94
C LEU A 165 8.00 -22.60 -1.16
N ALA A 166 7.25 -22.07 -0.18
CA ALA A 166 5.87 -21.62 -0.38
C ALA A 166 5.88 -20.17 -0.88
N ALA A 167 5.23 -19.92 -2.01
CA ALA A 167 5.18 -18.58 -2.63
C ALA A 167 3.89 -18.37 -3.42
N SER A 168 3.57 -17.09 -3.72
CA SER A 168 2.51 -16.77 -4.67
C SER A 168 2.94 -17.01 -6.11
N ALA A 169 1.96 -17.19 -7.00
CA ALA A 169 2.24 -17.28 -8.44
C ALA A 169 2.96 -16.03 -8.96
N GLU A 170 2.55 -14.84 -8.49
CA GLU A 170 3.20 -13.59 -8.85
C GLU A 170 4.69 -13.56 -8.48
N PHE A 171 5.04 -14.00 -7.26
CA PHE A 171 6.44 -14.06 -6.83
C PHE A 171 7.27 -15.04 -7.68
N VAL A 172 6.69 -16.17 -8.04
CA VAL A 172 7.37 -17.19 -8.84
C VAL A 172 7.59 -16.75 -10.28
N GLU A 173 6.63 -16.02 -10.86
CA GLU A 173 6.58 -15.70 -12.30
C GLU A 173 7.15 -14.30 -12.62
N SER A 174 7.05 -13.36 -11.70
CA SER A 174 7.52 -11.98 -11.92
C SER A 174 9.03 -11.93 -12.11
N ALA A 175 9.48 -11.36 -13.22
CA ALA A 175 10.90 -11.18 -13.52
C ALA A 175 11.66 -10.40 -12.43
N ALA A 176 10.97 -9.54 -11.67
CA ALA A 176 11.53 -8.75 -10.60
C ALA A 176 11.61 -9.47 -9.24
N ALA A 177 10.97 -10.62 -9.07
CA ALA A 177 10.89 -11.36 -7.81
C ALA A 177 11.81 -12.58 -7.75
N LEU A 178 11.28 -13.82 -7.62
CA LEU A 178 12.11 -15.03 -7.54
C LEU A 178 13.10 -15.19 -8.71
N PRO A 179 12.75 -14.94 -9.98
CA PRO A 179 13.71 -14.98 -11.06
C PRO A 179 14.89 -14.02 -10.89
N ALA A 180 14.64 -12.79 -10.38
CA ALA A 180 15.71 -11.84 -10.09
C ALA A 180 16.64 -12.32 -8.97
N PHE A 181 16.10 -12.87 -7.88
CA PHE A 181 16.90 -13.49 -6.81
C PHE A 181 17.74 -14.64 -7.35
N GLN A 182 17.13 -15.53 -8.14
CA GLN A 182 17.84 -16.69 -8.73
C GLN A 182 19.00 -16.25 -9.64
N ALA A 183 18.76 -15.24 -10.49
CA ALA A 183 19.79 -14.71 -11.39
C ALA A 183 20.93 -14.02 -10.61
N ALA A 184 20.60 -13.21 -9.63
CA ALA A 184 21.59 -12.43 -8.87
C ALA A 184 22.46 -13.30 -7.96
N TYR A 185 21.87 -14.31 -7.31
CA TYR A 185 22.55 -15.16 -6.32
C TYR A 185 23.00 -16.50 -6.89
N GLY A 186 22.65 -16.84 -8.14
CA GLY A 186 23.14 -18.02 -8.82
C GLY A 186 22.57 -19.32 -8.29
N PHE A 187 21.30 -19.34 -7.91
CA PHE A 187 20.56 -20.56 -7.57
C PHE A 187 19.34 -20.76 -8.47
N LYS A 188 18.76 -21.95 -8.46
CA LYS A 188 17.52 -22.24 -9.16
C LYS A 188 16.71 -23.26 -8.39
N LEU A 189 15.42 -22.99 -8.19
CA LEU A 189 14.47 -23.93 -7.65
C LEU A 189 13.74 -24.66 -8.79
N SER A 190 13.57 -25.96 -8.64
CA SER A 190 12.77 -26.80 -9.53
C SER A 190 11.28 -26.73 -9.14
N GLY A 191 10.37 -27.20 -10.01
CA GLY A 191 8.94 -27.12 -9.73
C GLY A 191 8.50 -27.92 -8.50
N ASP A 192 9.17 -29.02 -8.17
CA ASP A 192 8.92 -29.84 -6.96
C ASP A 192 9.41 -29.18 -5.67
N GLN A 193 10.31 -28.20 -5.78
CA GLN A 193 10.76 -27.35 -4.67
C GLN A 193 9.85 -26.13 -4.43
N LEU A 194 8.76 -25.99 -5.19
CA LEU A 194 7.82 -24.89 -5.08
C LEU A 194 6.43 -25.39 -4.63
N LEU A 195 5.87 -24.75 -3.61
CA LEU A 195 4.46 -24.81 -3.29
C LEU A 195 3.83 -23.46 -3.68
N VAL A 196 3.20 -23.43 -4.87
CA VAL A 196 2.58 -22.21 -5.37
C VAL A 196 1.17 -22.07 -4.80
N LEU A 197 0.90 -20.97 -4.09
CA LEU A 197 -0.38 -20.64 -3.48
C LEU A 197 -1.11 -19.58 -4.33
N SER A 198 -2.43 -19.68 -4.43
CA SER A 198 -3.24 -18.68 -5.09
C SER A 198 -3.40 -17.46 -4.18
N GLY A 199 -2.96 -16.27 -4.66
CA GLY A 199 -3.05 -15.01 -3.93
C GLY A 199 -1.69 -14.53 -3.41
N GLY A 200 -1.64 -13.25 -3.00
CA GLY A 200 -0.44 -12.57 -2.53
C GLY A 200 -0.32 -12.47 -1.01
N ASP A 201 -1.18 -13.16 -0.25
CA ASP A 201 -1.16 -13.14 1.20
C ASP A 201 -0.04 -14.03 1.75
N THR A 202 0.97 -13.41 2.33
CA THR A 202 2.14 -14.05 2.92
C THR A 202 1.84 -14.77 4.23
N THR A 203 0.71 -14.54 4.87
CA THR A 203 0.29 -15.29 6.07
C THR A 203 0.25 -16.79 5.76
N ALA A 204 -0.26 -17.17 4.60
CA ALA A 204 -0.34 -18.57 4.18
C ALA A 204 1.04 -19.17 3.89
N THR A 205 1.94 -18.42 3.23
CA THR A 205 3.30 -18.90 2.92
C THR A 205 4.15 -19.05 4.17
N ILE A 206 4.08 -18.07 5.08
CA ILE A 206 4.79 -18.08 6.36
C ILE A 206 4.31 -19.24 7.25
N LYS A 207 2.99 -19.42 7.34
CA LYS A 207 2.40 -20.54 8.10
C LYS A 207 2.81 -21.89 7.53
N ALA A 208 2.76 -22.05 6.21
CA ALA A 208 3.19 -23.29 5.56
C ALA A 208 4.65 -23.65 5.90
N ALA A 209 5.54 -22.66 5.91
CA ALA A 209 6.95 -22.88 6.28
C ALA A 209 7.13 -23.17 7.77
N ALA A 210 6.42 -22.45 8.65
CA ALA A 210 6.49 -22.66 10.09
C ALA A 210 6.00 -24.06 10.50
N GLU A 211 4.91 -24.52 9.90
CA GLU A 211 4.29 -25.81 10.21
C GLU A 211 4.92 -26.99 9.44
N GLY A 212 5.76 -26.71 8.44
CA GLY A 212 6.35 -27.76 7.57
C GLY A 212 5.33 -28.41 6.64
N THR A 213 4.25 -27.69 6.28
CA THR A 213 3.17 -28.21 5.42
C THR A 213 3.72 -28.72 4.09
N SER A 214 3.46 -29.97 3.74
CA SER A 214 3.97 -30.61 2.52
C SER A 214 5.50 -30.54 2.36
N GLY A 215 6.25 -30.49 3.46
CA GLY A 215 7.71 -30.37 3.46
C GLY A 215 8.24 -28.95 3.27
N VAL A 216 7.38 -27.92 3.20
CA VAL A 216 7.79 -26.52 3.10
C VAL A 216 8.60 -26.10 4.32
N ASN A 217 9.75 -25.45 4.09
CA ASN A 217 10.63 -24.93 5.12
C ASN A 217 11.12 -23.50 4.81
N THR A 218 10.65 -22.95 3.71
CA THR A 218 11.01 -21.63 3.19
C THR A 218 9.76 -20.93 2.70
N ALA A 219 9.66 -19.63 2.92
CA ALA A 219 8.51 -18.83 2.55
C ALA A 219 8.92 -17.56 1.77
N MET A 220 8.12 -17.21 0.77
CA MET A 220 8.04 -15.84 0.30
C MET A 220 7.43 -14.97 1.41
N VAL A 221 8.03 -13.82 1.66
CA VAL A 221 7.62 -12.85 2.67
C VAL A 221 7.69 -11.43 2.13
N TYR A 222 6.97 -10.52 2.80
CA TYR A 222 7.24 -9.09 2.71
C TYR A 222 8.01 -8.62 3.94
N GLY A 223 8.85 -7.58 3.76
CA GLY A 223 9.68 -7.07 4.85
C GLY A 223 8.90 -6.65 6.09
N THR A 224 7.66 -6.18 5.91
CA THR A 224 6.76 -5.70 6.96
C THR A 224 5.88 -6.79 7.59
N ASP A 225 6.00 -8.05 7.17
CA ASP A 225 5.20 -9.16 7.73
C ASP A 225 5.53 -9.42 9.20
N GLY A 226 4.55 -9.22 10.05
CA GLY A 226 4.70 -9.45 11.50
C GLY A 226 4.77 -10.92 11.90
N ALA A 227 4.23 -11.81 11.08
CA ALA A 227 4.21 -13.25 11.34
C ALA A 227 5.61 -13.90 11.25
N ILE A 228 6.56 -13.29 10.55
CA ILE A 228 7.90 -13.86 10.32
C ILE A 228 8.58 -14.23 11.65
N SER A 229 8.79 -13.23 12.49
CA SER A 229 9.48 -13.40 13.77
C SER A 229 8.66 -14.23 14.77
N ALA A 230 7.34 -13.98 14.81
CA ALA A 230 6.44 -14.65 15.75
C ALA A 230 6.30 -16.15 15.47
N LEU A 231 6.40 -16.57 14.21
CA LEU A 231 6.37 -17.97 13.79
C LEU A 231 7.77 -18.58 13.61
N GLY A 232 8.81 -17.88 14.08
CA GLY A 232 10.16 -18.40 14.13
C GLY A 232 10.85 -18.56 12.79
N LEU A 233 10.49 -17.77 11.78
CA LEU A 233 11.21 -17.69 10.52
C LEU A 233 12.33 -16.65 10.58
N LYS A 234 13.36 -16.84 9.75
CA LYS A 234 14.48 -15.93 9.58
C LYS A 234 14.53 -15.45 8.13
N VAL A 235 14.44 -14.14 7.92
CA VAL A 235 14.60 -13.56 6.58
C VAL A 235 16.07 -13.67 6.17
N MET A 236 16.29 -14.07 4.91
CA MET A 236 17.61 -14.06 4.29
C MET A 236 17.93 -12.65 3.80
N GLU A 237 19.06 -12.13 4.23
CA GLU A 237 19.50 -10.77 3.85
C GLU A 237 19.79 -10.69 2.36
N ASP A 238 19.20 -9.73 1.66
CA ASP A 238 19.47 -9.40 0.25
C ASP A 238 20.66 -8.43 0.16
N THR A 239 21.87 -8.93 0.33
CA THR A 239 23.12 -8.15 0.33
C THR A 239 23.44 -7.48 -1.01
N LYS A 240 22.80 -7.95 -2.10
CA LYS A 240 22.96 -7.38 -3.45
C LYS A 240 21.89 -6.36 -3.81
N HIS A 241 20.95 -6.11 -2.90
CA HIS A 241 19.83 -5.19 -3.11
C HIS A 241 19.13 -5.45 -4.44
N VAL A 242 18.69 -6.70 -4.65
CA VAL A 242 18.05 -7.14 -5.88
C VAL A 242 16.68 -6.48 -6.05
N GLN A 243 15.94 -6.36 -4.94
CA GLN A 243 14.57 -5.89 -4.96
C GLN A 243 14.46 -4.36 -5.01
N PRO A 244 13.42 -3.83 -5.67
CA PRO A 244 13.02 -2.43 -5.50
C PRO A 244 12.65 -2.12 -4.04
N VAL A 245 12.73 -0.84 -3.68
CA VAL A 245 12.25 -0.33 -2.39
C VAL A 245 10.76 -0.03 -2.48
N TYR A 246 9.98 -0.57 -1.53
CA TYR A 246 8.54 -0.40 -1.46
C TYR A 246 8.13 0.32 -0.17
N GLN A 247 8.39 1.63 -0.10
CA GLN A 247 7.95 2.45 1.03
C GLN A 247 6.48 2.84 0.87
N PRO A 248 5.61 2.55 1.86
CA PRO A 248 4.21 2.95 1.80
C PRO A 248 4.05 4.46 1.93
N ALA A 249 3.26 5.05 1.03
CA ALA A 249 2.96 6.47 1.01
C ALA A 249 1.48 6.71 0.68
N PRO A 250 0.81 7.71 1.28
CA PRO A 250 -0.51 8.10 0.82
C PRO A 250 -0.43 8.71 -0.58
N VAL A 251 -1.23 8.20 -1.51
CA VAL A 251 -1.38 8.77 -2.85
C VAL A 251 -2.78 9.34 -2.97
N VAL A 252 -2.87 10.63 -3.21
CA VAL A 252 -4.11 11.40 -3.23
C VAL A 252 -4.32 12.06 -4.59
N ARG A 253 -5.58 12.12 -5.04
CA ARG A 253 -5.95 12.90 -6.22
C ARG A 253 -5.71 14.38 -5.97
N LYS A 254 -5.08 15.06 -6.92
CA LYS A 254 -4.78 16.48 -6.80
C LYS A 254 -6.05 17.31 -6.50
N ALA A 255 -7.16 17.01 -7.17
CA ALA A 255 -8.43 17.69 -6.95
C ALA A 255 -8.91 17.56 -5.48
N THR A 256 -8.69 16.41 -4.84
CA THR A 256 -9.04 16.18 -3.44
C THR A 256 -8.10 16.96 -2.51
N LEU A 257 -6.81 17.01 -2.81
CA LEU A 257 -5.84 17.79 -2.04
C LEU A 257 -6.10 19.30 -2.19
N ASP A 258 -6.50 19.77 -3.37
CA ASP A 258 -6.88 21.17 -3.58
C ASP A 258 -8.14 21.54 -2.78
N ALA A 259 -9.11 20.62 -2.64
CA ALA A 259 -10.31 20.81 -1.82
C ALA A 259 -10.03 20.74 -0.32
N TYR A 260 -9.06 19.92 0.08
CA TYR A 260 -8.68 19.67 1.49
C TYR A 260 -7.15 19.78 1.67
N PRO A 261 -6.57 20.98 1.61
CA PRO A 261 -5.11 21.16 1.58
C PRO A 261 -4.39 20.70 2.85
N LYS A 262 -5.11 20.52 3.96
CA LYS A 262 -4.55 20.01 5.22
C LYS A 262 -4.29 18.50 5.25
N ILE A 263 -4.71 17.73 4.25
CA ILE A 263 -4.53 16.27 4.21
C ILE A 263 -3.07 15.89 4.42
N ALA A 264 -2.14 16.55 3.75
CA ALA A 264 -0.72 16.25 3.87
C ALA A 264 -0.19 16.47 5.30
N GLU A 265 -0.56 17.58 5.93
CA GLU A 265 -0.18 17.93 7.31
C GLU A 265 -0.77 16.94 8.32
N ILE A 266 -2.04 16.55 8.13
CA ILE A 266 -2.76 15.61 9.00
C ILE A 266 -2.11 14.22 8.97
N LEU A 267 -1.67 13.73 7.81
CA LEU A 267 -1.15 12.37 7.65
C LEU A 267 0.35 12.24 7.96
N ALA A 268 1.13 13.30 7.77
CA ALA A 268 2.58 13.25 7.87
C ALA A 268 3.12 12.67 9.20
N PRO A 269 2.61 13.04 10.40
CA PRO A 269 3.16 12.51 11.65
C PRO A 269 2.94 11.01 11.81
N ALA A 270 1.80 10.48 11.35
CA ALA A 270 1.52 9.04 11.43
C ALA A 270 2.43 8.25 10.50
N PHE A 271 2.57 8.68 9.24
CA PHE A 271 3.42 7.98 8.27
C PHE A 271 4.90 8.06 8.63
N ALA A 272 5.39 9.18 9.15
CA ALA A 272 6.76 9.29 9.66
C ALA A 272 7.06 8.31 10.82
N GLY A 273 6.05 7.95 11.61
CA GLY A 273 6.16 7.00 12.72
C GLY A 273 6.07 5.52 12.32
N LEU A 274 5.69 5.20 11.08
CA LEU A 274 5.55 3.83 10.59
C LEU A 274 6.90 3.27 10.15
N THR A 275 7.75 2.98 11.14
CA THR A 275 9.02 2.28 10.93
C THR A 275 8.77 0.79 10.66
N LEU A 276 9.79 0.08 10.15
CA LEU A 276 9.69 -1.36 9.90
C LEU A 276 9.21 -2.16 11.13
N PRO A 277 9.78 -2.01 12.35
CA PRO A 277 9.29 -2.72 13.53
C PRO A 277 7.84 -2.34 13.91
N VAL A 278 7.44 -1.08 13.66
CA VAL A 278 6.06 -0.65 13.93
C VAL A 278 5.09 -1.34 13.00
N LEU A 279 5.34 -1.35 11.68
CA LEU A 279 4.47 -2.03 10.73
C LEU A 279 4.42 -3.54 10.98
N GLN A 280 5.55 -4.18 11.28
CA GLN A 280 5.58 -5.58 11.66
C GLN A 280 4.69 -5.87 12.89
N LYS A 281 4.74 -5.01 13.93
CA LYS A 281 3.87 -5.13 15.10
C LYS A 281 2.39 -5.00 14.74
N LEU A 282 2.03 -3.98 13.95
CA LEU A 282 0.63 -3.75 13.56
C LEU A 282 0.09 -4.89 12.69
N ASN A 283 0.88 -5.36 11.73
CA ASN A 283 0.51 -6.48 10.88
C ASN A 283 0.38 -7.80 11.69
N ALA A 284 1.27 -8.03 12.66
CA ALA A 284 1.17 -9.20 13.55
C ALA A 284 -0.13 -9.20 14.35
N GLN A 285 -0.56 -8.07 14.86
CA GLN A 285 -1.81 -7.97 15.62
C GLN A 285 -3.03 -8.39 14.79
N VAL A 286 -3.05 -8.07 13.50
CA VAL A 286 -4.12 -8.52 12.62
C VAL A 286 -3.92 -9.98 12.20
N GLN A 287 -2.71 -10.34 11.74
CA GLN A 287 -2.44 -11.66 11.14
C GLN A 287 -2.44 -12.81 12.14
N LEU A 288 -1.96 -12.57 13.37
CA LEU A 288 -1.76 -13.60 14.38
C LEU A 288 -2.75 -13.52 15.53
N GLU A 289 -3.06 -12.31 15.98
CA GLU A 289 -3.99 -12.10 17.10
C GLU A 289 -5.44 -12.00 16.63
N GLY A 290 -5.67 -11.87 15.29
CA GLY A 290 -7.01 -11.78 14.70
C GLY A 290 -7.73 -10.47 15.02
N LEU A 291 -7.00 -9.42 15.39
CA LEU A 291 -7.59 -8.13 15.71
C LEU A 291 -8.10 -7.43 14.45
N ASP A 292 -9.17 -6.67 14.59
CA ASP A 292 -9.70 -5.86 13.51
C ASP A 292 -8.71 -4.76 13.10
N ALA A 293 -8.44 -4.61 11.79
CA ALA A 293 -7.44 -3.69 11.26
C ALA A 293 -7.73 -2.21 11.62
N ARG A 294 -9.01 -1.84 11.77
CA ARG A 294 -9.40 -0.49 12.22
C ARG A 294 -9.08 -0.31 13.70
N ALA A 295 -9.33 -1.31 14.53
CA ALA A 295 -9.01 -1.26 15.94
C ALA A 295 -7.50 -1.16 16.16
N VAL A 296 -6.69 -1.90 15.38
CA VAL A 296 -5.22 -1.82 15.40
C VAL A 296 -4.75 -0.42 14.99
N ALA A 297 -5.30 0.13 13.91
CA ALA A 297 -4.99 1.50 13.46
C ALA A 297 -5.35 2.55 14.52
N GLU A 298 -6.51 2.43 15.16
CA GLU A 298 -6.95 3.34 16.22
C GLU A 298 -6.02 3.26 17.44
N ALA A 299 -5.66 2.06 17.88
CA ALA A 299 -4.75 1.87 19.01
C ALA A 299 -3.37 2.49 18.74
N TYR A 300 -2.81 2.26 17.53
CA TYR A 300 -1.57 2.90 17.10
C TYR A 300 -1.65 4.43 17.17
N LEU A 301 -2.71 5.02 16.62
CA LEU A 301 -2.87 6.46 16.59
C LEU A 301 -3.06 7.05 17.98
N ARG A 302 -3.73 6.36 18.90
CA ARG A 302 -3.83 6.75 20.32
C ARG A 302 -2.49 6.65 21.03
N GLU A 303 -1.73 5.56 20.83
CA GLU A 303 -0.38 5.38 21.38
C GLU A 303 0.55 6.54 20.96
N LYS A 304 0.39 7.04 19.74
CA LYS A 304 1.17 8.19 19.23
C LYS A 304 0.60 9.56 19.60
N GLY A 305 -0.52 9.63 20.33
CA GLY A 305 -1.17 10.90 20.65
C GLY A 305 -1.81 11.61 19.44
N LEU A 306 -2.01 10.87 18.36
CA LEU A 306 -2.59 11.38 17.11
C LEU A 306 -4.12 11.25 17.06
N LEU A 307 -4.72 10.46 17.94
CA LEU A 307 -6.15 10.46 18.28
C LEU A 307 -6.28 10.81 19.75
N GLY A 308 -7.29 11.62 20.09
CA GLY A 308 -7.61 11.98 21.47
C GLY A 308 -8.23 10.81 22.23
#